data_f8634d448f6058fda9f0b3fe4ae1f7c9
#
_entry.id   f8634d448f6058fda9f0b3fe4ae1f7c9
#
_cell.length_a   1.000
_cell.length_b   1.000
_cell.length_c   1.000
_cell.angle_alpha   90.00
_cell.angle_beta   90.00
_cell.angle_gamma   90.00
#
_symmetry.space_group_name_H-M   'P 1'
#
loop_
_entity.id
_entity.type
_entity.pdbx_description
1 polymer ?
#
loop_
_entity_poly.entity_id
_entity_poly.type
_entity_poly.pdbx_seq_one_letter_code
_entity_poly.pdbx_strand_id
1 'polypeptide(L)'
;MTGNHWLALPCIHPADGSIHAVGMLHRGARAAVEFAGSPGFVNGDGPPLLKPVIEIDGVVQDFSAGTMAWERAATWLPTFTCTLGDIVVRGSIFAPYGRDADVAGAVYVFALENRGAVRRAVVVRMQGTLGHRQLRVRTGRPAEDATRVSRSDAGLVLLEGSAQPGLVALALGADGAADIAVQGTTFSLSRSLEVPAAGTGQAAFYLAAGPERDGAEATAAVLQRRGWHALLTGTREALQQLEQSTGIDAIDRLINRNLLFAYFYGVARALDDAHYYLVRTRAPWHSAGVTVRDWDALMWTLPAVQLADTGLARELLLRMCELHAYAPGRGVHYFDGTLFEPGFALEGVAAYPIAVDRYIRDTGDGAIVDEPAIGDALYLSSDDLKDRRDARVPLYSTDVTTAGDPTLHPFTLHANAAVAQALEVLRRTLDEQSAREVEDPAAVRAAIRRHFTNDRDPKGKLAASVDLAGHRSEDDVAGASALWVPLFEMLDRQDSLYRRTVKAIPGNVSSLERQIARLLGPDGDSVLEWLRRAPLHGGLAAEVVDETGLAVANGGDAALSGLLAATAWHAVHVLGMKG
;
A
#
# COMPACT_ATOMS: atom_id res chain seq x y z
N MET A 1 -11.89 -3.62 4.21
CA MET A 1 -10.59 -4.26 3.90
C MET A 1 -9.73 -4.39 5.14
N THR A 2 -8.86 -5.39 5.18
CA THR A 2 -7.80 -5.65 6.16
C THR A 2 -6.76 -6.59 5.52
N GLY A 3 -5.73 -6.98 6.22
CA GLY A 3 -4.71 -7.92 5.74
C GLY A 3 -3.44 -7.85 6.59
N ASN A 4 -2.48 -8.72 6.26
CA ASN A 4 -1.09 -8.67 6.68
C ASN A 4 -0.19 -8.77 5.43
N HIS A 5 1.11 -8.95 5.59
CA HIS A 5 2.00 -9.03 4.42
C HIS A 5 1.74 -10.26 3.53
N TRP A 6 1.20 -11.35 4.08
CA TRP A 6 0.87 -12.56 3.32
C TRP A 6 -0.46 -12.46 2.57
N LEU A 7 -1.52 -12.05 3.28
CA LEU A 7 -2.88 -12.02 2.77
C LEU A 7 -3.45 -10.62 2.70
N ALA A 8 -4.11 -10.30 1.60
CA ALA A 8 -5.02 -9.17 1.47
C ALA A 8 -6.47 -9.67 1.50
N LEU A 9 -7.30 -9.01 2.31
CA LEU A 9 -8.75 -9.15 2.35
C LEU A 9 -9.37 -7.85 1.84
N PRO A 10 -9.34 -7.60 0.51
CA PRO A 10 -9.64 -6.28 -0.05
C PRO A 10 -11.12 -5.91 0.04
N CYS A 11 -12.01 -6.89 -0.14
CA CYS A 11 -13.43 -6.70 -0.27
C CYS A 11 -14.18 -7.39 0.88
N ILE A 12 -14.45 -6.65 1.97
CA ILE A 12 -15.34 -7.02 3.06
C ILE A 12 -16.61 -6.19 2.90
N HIS A 13 -17.74 -6.85 2.68
CA HIS A 13 -19.01 -6.16 2.39
C HIS A 13 -19.62 -5.57 3.67
N PRO A 14 -19.97 -4.28 3.69
CA PRO A 14 -20.42 -3.63 4.92
C PRO A 14 -21.84 -4.04 5.37
N ALA A 15 -22.70 -4.55 4.48
CA ALA A 15 -24.05 -4.92 4.83
C ALA A 15 -24.16 -6.25 5.60
N ASP A 16 -23.25 -7.21 5.34
CA ASP A 16 -23.37 -8.56 5.90
C ASP A 16 -22.04 -9.17 6.38
N GLY A 17 -20.92 -8.42 6.28
CA GLY A 17 -19.60 -8.89 6.68
C GLY A 17 -19.00 -9.98 5.78
N SER A 18 -19.58 -10.22 4.60
CA SER A 18 -19.04 -11.21 3.65
C SER A 18 -17.67 -10.80 3.11
N ILE A 19 -16.82 -11.79 2.86
CA ILE A 19 -15.51 -11.64 2.23
C ILE A 19 -15.65 -12.07 0.78
N HIS A 20 -15.44 -11.15 -0.16
CA HIS A 20 -15.59 -11.42 -1.58
C HIS A 20 -14.36 -11.98 -2.25
N ALA A 21 -13.17 -11.61 -1.74
CA ALA A 21 -11.91 -12.10 -2.28
C ALA A 21 -10.80 -12.17 -1.22
N VAL A 22 -9.82 -13.03 -1.50
CA VAL A 22 -8.55 -13.15 -0.78
C VAL A 22 -7.43 -13.12 -1.81
N GLY A 23 -6.41 -12.28 -1.59
CA GLY A 23 -5.27 -12.11 -2.50
C GLY A 23 -3.93 -12.36 -1.82
N MET A 24 -3.01 -13.00 -2.53
CA MET A 24 -1.65 -13.31 -2.10
C MET A 24 -0.65 -12.99 -3.21
N LEU A 25 0.55 -12.56 -2.85
CA LEU A 25 1.61 -12.37 -3.83
C LEU A 25 2.30 -13.71 -4.13
N HIS A 26 2.61 -13.99 -5.40
CA HIS A 26 3.29 -15.19 -5.83
C HIS A 26 4.40 -14.83 -6.84
N ARG A 27 5.66 -15.05 -6.47
CA ARG A 27 6.83 -14.64 -7.28
C ARG A 27 6.90 -15.38 -8.61
N GLY A 28 6.78 -16.72 -8.58
CA GLY A 28 6.85 -17.53 -9.80
C GLY A 28 5.76 -17.18 -10.82
N ALA A 29 4.62 -16.66 -10.38
CA ALA A 29 3.56 -16.15 -11.24
C ALA A 29 3.74 -14.67 -11.62
N ARG A 30 4.64 -13.93 -10.96
CA ARG A 30 4.79 -12.47 -11.08
C ARG A 30 3.50 -11.70 -10.91
N ALA A 31 2.60 -12.19 -10.07
CA ALA A 31 1.23 -11.69 -9.94
C ALA A 31 0.70 -11.83 -8.52
N ALA A 32 -0.39 -11.13 -8.23
CA ALA A 32 -1.26 -11.50 -7.13
C ALA A 32 -2.14 -12.68 -7.59
N VAL A 33 -2.19 -13.74 -6.76
CA VAL A 33 -3.15 -14.84 -6.91
C VAL A 33 -4.36 -14.49 -6.06
N GLU A 34 -5.54 -14.42 -6.68
CA GLU A 34 -6.78 -14.02 -6.03
C GLU A 34 -7.83 -15.13 -6.15
N PHE A 35 -8.42 -15.49 -5.02
CA PHE A 35 -9.58 -16.36 -4.93
C PHE A 35 -10.82 -15.53 -4.64
N ALA A 36 -11.87 -15.72 -5.39
CA ALA A 36 -13.11 -14.95 -5.28
C ALA A 36 -14.36 -15.82 -5.50
N GLY A 37 -15.47 -15.36 -4.96
CA GLY A 37 -16.76 -15.99 -5.22
C GLY A 37 -17.29 -15.73 -6.63
N SER A 38 -16.91 -14.59 -7.22
CA SER A 38 -17.29 -14.18 -8.58
C SER A 38 -16.24 -13.28 -9.22
N PRO A 39 -16.21 -13.17 -10.57
CA PRO A 39 -15.34 -12.22 -11.27
C PRO A 39 -15.62 -10.75 -10.94
N GLY A 40 -16.85 -10.43 -10.55
CA GLY A 40 -17.29 -9.08 -10.19
C GLY A 40 -16.95 -8.64 -8.75
N PHE A 41 -16.11 -9.38 -8.03
CA PHE A 41 -15.83 -9.13 -6.61
C PHE A 41 -15.31 -7.72 -6.30
N VAL A 42 -14.67 -7.06 -7.23
CA VAL A 42 -14.16 -5.68 -7.08
C VAL A 42 -15.29 -4.71 -6.75
N ASN A 43 -16.45 -4.90 -7.34
CA ASN A 43 -17.64 -4.08 -7.11
C ASN A 43 -18.54 -4.66 -5.99
N GLY A 44 -18.18 -5.80 -5.41
CA GLY A 44 -19.03 -6.52 -4.47
C GLY A 44 -20.17 -7.29 -5.12
N ASP A 45 -20.13 -7.46 -6.45
CA ASP A 45 -21.16 -8.14 -7.21
C ASP A 45 -20.98 -9.66 -7.19
N GLY A 46 -22.10 -10.37 -7.27
CA GLY A 46 -22.16 -11.83 -7.32
C GLY A 46 -21.95 -12.51 -5.95
N PRO A 47 -21.88 -13.86 -5.94
CA PRO A 47 -21.72 -14.62 -4.71
C PRO A 47 -20.37 -14.29 -4.03
N PRO A 48 -20.35 -14.14 -2.69
CA PRO A 48 -19.09 -13.96 -1.95
C PRO A 48 -18.30 -15.26 -1.86
N LEU A 49 -17.00 -15.14 -1.66
CA LEU A 49 -16.11 -16.27 -1.33
C LEU A 49 -16.47 -16.87 0.03
N LEU A 50 -16.78 -16.00 1.01
CA LEU A 50 -17.19 -16.39 2.37
C LEU A 50 -18.28 -15.45 2.87
N LYS A 51 -19.38 -16.00 3.37
CA LYS A 51 -20.50 -15.27 3.94
C LYS A 51 -20.87 -15.83 5.30
N PRO A 52 -20.92 -15.02 6.36
CA PRO A 52 -21.44 -15.45 7.65
C PRO A 52 -22.97 -15.58 7.59
N VAL A 53 -23.48 -16.62 8.22
CA VAL A 53 -24.90 -16.85 8.45
C VAL A 53 -25.08 -17.23 9.91
N ILE A 54 -26.03 -16.59 10.58
CA ILE A 54 -26.40 -16.90 11.95
C ILE A 54 -27.82 -17.43 11.98
N GLU A 55 -27.99 -18.56 12.65
CA GLU A 55 -29.28 -19.19 12.90
C GLU A 55 -29.51 -19.21 14.41
N ILE A 56 -30.68 -18.78 14.86
CA ILE A 56 -31.08 -18.76 16.27
C ILE A 56 -32.34 -19.59 16.42
N ASP A 57 -32.28 -20.64 17.24
CA ASP A 57 -33.37 -21.57 17.49
C ASP A 57 -33.99 -22.15 16.20
N GLY A 58 -33.16 -22.47 15.20
CA GLY A 58 -33.56 -23.02 13.91
C GLY A 58 -34.01 -21.97 12.89
N VAL A 59 -33.96 -20.69 13.20
CA VAL A 59 -34.35 -19.59 12.28
C VAL A 59 -33.14 -18.80 11.82
N VAL A 60 -32.91 -18.79 10.51
CA VAL A 60 -31.84 -17.98 9.90
C VAL A 60 -32.15 -16.50 10.09
N GLN A 61 -31.18 -15.78 10.60
CA GLN A 61 -31.25 -14.33 10.83
C GLN A 61 -30.71 -13.57 9.62
N ASP A 62 -31.39 -12.50 9.24
CA ASP A 62 -30.95 -11.63 8.16
C ASP A 62 -30.14 -10.45 8.72
N PHE A 63 -28.82 -10.41 8.40
CA PHE A 63 -27.97 -9.29 8.76
C PHE A 63 -28.35 -7.99 8.06
N SER A 64 -28.96 -8.06 6.87
CA SER A 64 -29.37 -6.87 6.11
C SER A 64 -30.58 -6.14 6.74
N ALA A 65 -31.37 -6.83 7.56
CA ALA A 65 -32.51 -6.27 8.29
C ALA A 65 -32.06 -5.47 9.55
N GLY A 66 -30.83 -5.65 9.99
CA GLY A 66 -30.20 -4.95 11.12
C GLY A 66 -29.14 -3.97 10.62
N THR A 67 -28.96 -2.87 11.33
CA THR A 67 -27.84 -1.97 11.05
C THR A 67 -26.56 -2.56 11.65
N MET A 68 -25.64 -3.04 10.81
CA MET A 68 -24.29 -3.35 11.21
C MET A 68 -23.55 -2.04 11.52
N ALA A 69 -23.16 -1.85 12.77
CA ALA A 69 -22.30 -0.73 13.17
C ALA A 69 -20.85 -1.18 13.05
N TRP A 70 -20.10 -0.56 12.13
CA TRP A 70 -18.70 -0.85 11.88
C TRP A 70 -17.78 0.11 12.59
N GLU A 71 -16.70 -0.42 13.12
CA GLU A 71 -15.56 0.32 13.67
C GLU A 71 -14.25 -0.36 13.29
N ARG A 72 -13.11 0.26 13.63
CA ARG A 72 -11.78 -0.32 13.43
C ARG A 72 -11.03 -0.34 14.74
N ALA A 73 -10.76 -1.54 15.23
CA ALA A 73 -9.83 -1.71 16.34
C ALA A 73 -8.39 -1.55 15.85
N ALA A 74 -7.54 -0.88 16.66
CA ALA A 74 -6.14 -0.58 16.32
C ALA A 74 -6.02 -0.06 14.87
N THR A 75 -6.87 0.90 14.50
CA THR A 75 -6.91 1.60 13.18
C THR A 75 -7.07 0.67 11.96
N TRP A 76 -6.76 -0.62 12.10
CA TRP A 76 -6.65 -1.57 10.97
C TRP A 76 -7.69 -2.70 10.97
N LEU A 77 -8.10 -3.21 12.11
CA LEU A 77 -8.93 -4.40 12.23
C LEU A 77 -10.42 -4.05 12.14
N PRO A 78 -11.15 -4.43 11.07
CA PRO A 78 -12.59 -4.21 10.98
C PRO A 78 -13.33 -5.06 12.00
N THR A 79 -14.19 -4.40 12.75
CA THR A 79 -15.11 -5.01 13.71
C THR A 79 -16.51 -4.48 13.48
N PHE A 80 -17.52 -5.29 13.75
CA PHE A 80 -18.90 -4.85 13.68
C PHE A 80 -19.71 -5.32 14.87
N THR A 81 -20.77 -4.60 15.14
CA THR A 81 -21.81 -5.00 16.11
C THR A 81 -23.17 -5.02 15.40
N CYS A 82 -23.92 -6.09 15.58
CA CYS A 82 -25.28 -6.25 15.07
C CYS A 82 -26.18 -6.86 16.15
N THR A 83 -27.42 -6.41 16.28
CA THR A 83 -28.40 -6.97 17.22
C THR A 83 -29.45 -7.78 16.46
N LEU A 84 -29.56 -9.06 16.78
CA LEU A 84 -30.49 -10.02 16.19
C LEU A 84 -31.44 -10.53 17.29
N GLY A 85 -32.58 -9.88 17.45
CA GLY A 85 -33.48 -10.14 18.58
C GLY A 85 -32.77 -9.90 19.93
N ASP A 86 -32.71 -10.94 20.75
CA ASP A 86 -32.03 -10.91 22.07
C ASP A 86 -30.51 -11.16 21.99
N ILE A 87 -29.99 -11.52 20.82
CA ILE A 87 -28.58 -11.80 20.62
C ILE A 87 -27.87 -10.60 20.03
N VAL A 88 -26.84 -10.11 20.72
CA VAL A 88 -25.89 -9.14 20.16
C VAL A 88 -24.69 -9.90 19.61
N VAL A 89 -24.41 -9.68 18.34
CA VAL A 89 -23.29 -10.27 17.61
C VAL A 89 -22.20 -9.24 17.44
N ARG A 90 -20.98 -9.55 17.89
CA ARG A 90 -19.77 -8.76 17.57
C ARG A 90 -18.88 -9.59 16.66
N GLY A 91 -18.65 -9.13 15.44
CA GLY A 91 -17.73 -9.77 14.48
C GLY A 91 -16.40 -9.04 14.45
N SER A 92 -15.31 -9.80 14.33
CA SER A 92 -13.97 -9.26 14.11
C SER A 92 -13.28 -10.05 13.00
N ILE A 93 -12.71 -9.34 12.02
CA ILE A 93 -12.01 -9.95 10.88
C ILE A 93 -10.57 -9.43 10.91
N PHE A 94 -9.59 -10.32 10.96
CA PHE A 94 -8.18 -9.92 10.96
C PHE A 94 -7.27 -10.97 10.34
N ALA A 95 -6.20 -10.51 9.71
CA ALA A 95 -5.04 -11.33 9.38
C ALA A 95 -4.03 -11.17 10.51
N PRO A 96 -3.59 -12.28 11.15
CA PRO A 96 -2.65 -12.23 12.27
C PRO A 96 -1.35 -11.53 11.87
N TYR A 97 -0.83 -10.69 12.76
CA TYR A 97 0.40 -9.95 12.58
C TYR A 97 1.17 -9.83 13.89
N GLY A 98 2.51 -9.77 13.80
CA GLY A 98 3.42 -9.65 14.93
C GLY A 98 4.35 -10.85 15.08
N ARG A 99 5.27 -10.77 16.03
CA ARG A 99 6.42 -11.67 16.16
C ARG A 99 6.07 -13.17 16.12
N ASP A 100 4.98 -13.55 16.77
CA ASP A 100 4.57 -14.98 16.86
C ASP A 100 3.28 -15.27 16.07
N ALA A 101 2.78 -14.30 15.30
CA ALA A 101 1.51 -14.38 14.58
C ALA A 101 1.68 -14.18 13.06
N ASP A 102 2.91 -14.06 12.56
CA ASP A 102 3.18 -13.82 11.13
C ASP A 102 2.99 -15.14 10.34
N VAL A 103 1.74 -15.40 9.98
CA VAL A 103 1.32 -16.58 9.20
C VAL A 103 0.43 -16.16 8.04
N ALA A 104 0.46 -16.94 6.96
CA ALA A 104 -0.37 -16.74 5.77
C ALA A 104 -1.84 -17.12 6.05
N GLY A 105 -2.53 -16.32 6.88
CA GLY A 105 -3.88 -16.63 7.30
C GLY A 105 -4.70 -15.43 7.73
N ALA A 106 -5.99 -15.68 7.94
CA ALA A 106 -6.94 -14.74 8.50
C ALA A 106 -7.90 -15.45 9.46
N VAL A 107 -8.50 -14.69 10.35
CA VAL A 107 -9.44 -15.19 11.35
C VAL A 107 -10.71 -14.35 11.31
N TYR A 108 -11.85 -15.01 11.35
CA TYR A 108 -13.15 -14.40 11.51
C TYR A 108 -13.75 -14.87 12.83
N VAL A 109 -13.93 -13.96 13.78
CA VAL A 109 -14.43 -14.25 15.13
C VAL A 109 -15.83 -13.69 15.29
N PHE A 110 -16.71 -14.47 15.92
CA PHE A 110 -18.04 -14.06 16.35
C PHE A 110 -18.16 -14.22 17.86
N ALA A 111 -18.36 -13.11 18.56
CA ALA A 111 -18.72 -13.10 19.97
C ALA A 111 -20.23 -12.81 20.09
N LEU A 112 -20.95 -13.69 20.75
CA LEU A 112 -22.39 -13.65 20.93
C LEU A 112 -22.71 -13.30 22.38
N GLU A 113 -23.60 -12.35 22.61
CA GLU A 113 -24.11 -11.95 23.92
C GLU A 113 -25.63 -12.14 23.93
N ASN A 114 -26.12 -13.09 24.72
CA ASN A 114 -27.55 -13.30 24.88
C ASN A 114 -28.07 -12.40 26.01
N ARG A 115 -28.88 -11.41 25.66
CA ARG A 115 -29.52 -10.48 26.60
C ARG A 115 -30.89 -10.94 27.06
N GLY A 116 -31.37 -12.04 26.51
CA GLY A 116 -32.67 -12.64 26.85
C GLY A 116 -32.62 -13.46 28.14
N ALA A 117 -33.80 -13.78 28.66
CA ALA A 117 -33.98 -14.58 29.85
C ALA A 117 -33.94 -16.10 29.64
N VAL A 118 -33.83 -16.53 28.39
CA VAL A 118 -33.80 -17.97 28.00
C VAL A 118 -32.53 -18.30 27.24
N ARG A 119 -32.07 -19.56 27.43
CA ARG A 119 -30.96 -20.10 26.62
C ARG A 119 -31.34 -20.14 25.15
N ARG A 120 -30.38 -19.87 24.27
CA ARG A 120 -30.57 -19.91 22.81
C ARG A 120 -29.62 -20.95 22.18
N ALA A 121 -30.15 -21.75 21.26
CA ALA A 121 -29.35 -22.56 20.36
C ALA A 121 -28.94 -21.68 19.17
N VAL A 122 -27.64 -21.48 18.97
CA VAL A 122 -27.12 -20.63 17.90
C VAL A 122 -26.19 -21.42 17.01
N VAL A 123 -26.44 -21.37 15.69
CA VAL A 123 -25.50 -21.91 14.70
C VAL A 123 -24.86 -20.75 13.97
N VAL A 124 -23.53 -20.68 14.06
CA VAL A 124 -22.72 -19.76 13.25
C VAL A 124 -22.15 -20.56 12.09
N ARG A 125 -22.45 -20.13 10.87
CA ARG A 125 -22.03 -20.81 9.65
C ARG A 125 -21.26 -19.84 8.76
N MET A 126 -20.12 -20.29 8.26
CA MET A 126 -19.45 -19.67 7.11
C MET A 126 -19.81 -20.48 5.88
N GLN A 127 -20.50 -19.87 4.94
CA GLN A 127 -20.82 -20.48 3.65
C GLN A 127 -20.19 -19.68 2.53
N GLY A 128 -19.91 -20.33 1.40
CA GLY A 128 -19.29 -19.61 0.31
C GLY A 128 -19.31 -20.38 -1.01
N THR A 129 -18.76 -19.71 -2.00
CA THR A 129 -18.58 -20.27 -3.35
C THR A 129 -17.18 -19.94 -3.84
N LEU A 130 -16.43 -20.93 -4.28
CA LEU A 130 -15.21 -20.69 -5.06
C LEU A 130 -15.60 -20.64 -6.54
N GLY A 131 -15.96 -19.46 -7.00
CA GLY A 131 -16.41 -19.25 -8.38
C GLY A 131 -15.28 -18.88 -9.32
N HIS A 132 -14.19 -18.30 -8.77
CA HIS A 132 -13.16 -17.73 -9.61
C HIS A 132 -11.81 -17.69 -8.90
N ARG A 133 -10.75 -17.98 -9.66
CA ARG A 133 -9.35 -17.73 -9.32
C ARG A 133 -8.69 -16.97 -10.46
N GLN A 134 -7.84 -16.01 -10.15
CA GLN A 134 -7.14 -15.23 -11.18
C GLN A 134 -5.71 -14.93 -10.78
N LEU A 135 -4.90 -14.65 -11.80
CA LEU A 135 -3.58 -14.03 -11.67
C LEU A 135 -3.70 -12.57 -12.09
N ARG A 136 -3.38 -11.65 -11.20
CA ARG A 136 -3.53 -10.22 -11.47
C ARG A 136 -2.18 -9.49 -11.30
N VAL A 137 -1.73 -8.86 -12.37
CA VAL A 137 -0.62 -7.87 -12.33
C VAL A 137 -1.21 -6.47 -12.19
N ARG A 138 -2.09 -6.10 -13.12
CA ARG A 138 -2.89 -4.86 -13.12
C ARG A 138 -4.38 -5.20 -13.17
N THR A 139 -5.24 -4.18 -13.07
CA THR A 139 -6.68 -4.36 -13.35
C THR A 139 -6.85 -4.78 -14.81
N GLY A 140 -7.73 -5.73 -15.05
CA GLY A 140 -7.98 -6.27 -16.40
C GLY A 140 -9.00 -7.38 -16.37
N ARG A 141 -9.20 -8.06 -17.49
CA ARG A 141 -10.02 -9.27 -17.52
C ARG A 141 -9.31 -10.37 -16.75
N PRO A 142 -9.95 -10.95 -15.72
CA PRO A 142 -9.41 -12.12 -15.05
C PRO A 142 -9.24 -13.26 -16.04
N ALA A 143 -8.14 -13.99 -15.95
CA ALA A 143 -8.04 -15.28 -16.63
C ALA A 143 -8.95 -16.27 -15.91
N GLU A 144 -9.78 -17.00 -16.67
CA GLU A 144 -10.55 -18.11 -16.10
C GLU A 144 -9.61 -19.26 -15.76
N ASP A 145 -9.82 -19.85 -14.60
CA ASP A 145 -9.05 -20.98 -14.10
C ASP A 145 -10.01 -22.04 -13.53
N ALA A 146 -9.66 -23.30 -13.73
CA ALA A 146 -10.42 -24.38 -13.14
C ALA A 146 -10.23 -24.37 -11.60
N THR A 147 -11.34 -24.32 -10.89
CA THR A 147 -11.37 -24.28 -9.43
C THR A 147 -11.94 -25.59 -8.87
N ARG A 148 -11.43 -25.99 -7.70
CA ARG A 148 -11.87 -27.18 -6.99
C ARG A 148 -12.12 -26.85 -5.52
N VAL A 149 -13.23 -27.39 -5.00
CA VAL A 149 -13.51 -27.41 -3.56
C VAL A 149 -13.56 -28.85 -3.10
N SER A 150 -12.90 -29.15 -2.00
CA SER A 150 -12.87 -30.49 -1.42
C SER A 150 -12.87 -30.42 0.11
N ARG A 151 -13.12 -31.56 0.75
CA ARG A 151 -12.94 -31.74 2.19
C ARG A 151 -11.64 -32.49 2.45
N SER A 152 -10.85 -32.05 3.42
CA SER A 152 -9.65 -32.77 3.85
C SER A 152 -9.96 -33.79 4.94
N ASP A 153 -9.05 -34.75 5.13
CA ASP A 153 -9.12 -35.72 6.22
C ASP A 153 -8.95 -35.05 7.60
N ALA A 154 -8.29 -33.90 7.64
CA ALA A 154 -8.15 -33.07 8.84
C ALA A 154 -9.43 -32.29 9.22
N GLY A 155 -10.53 -32.43 8.48
CA GLY A 155 -11.79 -31.73 8.73
C GLY A 155 -11.73 -30.25 8.33
N LEU A 156 -11.06 -29.93 7.22
CA LEU A 156 -10.98 -28.60 6.64
C LEU A 156 -11.71 -28.57 5.28
N VAL A 157 -12.16 -27.40 4.86
CA VAL A 157 -12.55 -27.14 3.48
C VAL A 157 -11.32 -26.62 2.73
N LEU A 158 -11.03 -27.20 1.58
CA LEU A 158 -9.92 -26.82 0.71
C LEU A 158 -10.43 -26.15 -0.55
N LEU A 159 -9.82 -25.02 -0.90
CA LEU A 159 -10.08 -24.27 -2.12
C LEU A 159 -8.80 -24.26 -2.95
N GLU A 160 -8.86 -24.76 -4.17
CA GLU A 160 -7.71 -24.95 -5.05
C GLU A 160 -7.99 -24.41 -6.44
N GLY A 161 -6.97 -23.87 -7.10
CA GLY A 161 -6.97 -23.60 -8.53
C GLY A 161 -5.99 -24.53 -9.23
N SER A 162 -6.26 -24.88 -10.48
CA SER A 162 -5.49 -25.89 -11.23
C SER A 162 -4.46 -25.29 -12.18
N ALA A 163 -4.49 -23.98 -12.46
CA ALA A 163 -3.58 -23.36 -13.42
C ALA A 163 -2.16 -23.19 -12.85
N GLN A 164 -1.17 -23.42 -13.71
CA GLN A 164 0.23 -23.06 -13.47
C GLN A 164 0.62 -21.88 -14.37
N PRO A 165 1.51 -20.99 -13.95
CA PRO A 165 2.20 -20.90 -12.66
C PRO A 165 1.30 -20.37 -11.54
N GLY A 166 1.70 -20.55 -10.29
CA GLY A 166 1.00 -19.96 -9.16
C GLY A 166 0.07 -20.94 -8.45
N LEU A 167 0.59 -22.13 -8.14
CA LEU A 167 -0.11 -23.07 -7.25
C LEU A 167 -0.27 -22.44 -5.88
N VAL A 168 -1.52 -22.25 -5.48
CA VAL A 168 -1.91 -21.77 -4.15
C VAL A 168 -3.16 -22.52 -3.75
N ALA A 169 -3.23 -22.92 -2.50
CA ALA A 169 -4.43 -23.46 -1.88
C ALA A 169 -4.84 -22.64 -0.66
N LEU A 170 -6.14 -22.58 -0.41
CA LEU A 170 -6.70 -22.08 0.84
C LEU A 170 -7.32 -23.23 1.61
N ALA A 171 -7.16 -23.21 2.93
CA ALA A 171 -7.81 -24.13 3.86
C ALA A 171 -8.68 -23.35 4.84
N LEU A 172 -9.92 -23.80 5.05
CA LEU A 172 -10.83 -23.21 6.03
C LEU A 172 -11.11 -24.21 7.14
N GLY A 173 -10.99 -23.75 8.38
CA GLY A 173 -11.26 -24.51 9.59
C GLY A 173 -12.02 -23.68 10.62
N ALA A 174 -12.36 -24.31 11.75
CA ALA A 174 -12.99 -23.66 12.88
C ALA A 174 -12.24 -23.93 14.19
N ASP A 175 -12.60 -23.23 15.25
CA ASP A 175 -12.01 -23.33 16.60
C ASP A 175 -12.45 -24.56 17.40
N GLY A 176 -13.05 -25.56 16.75
CA GLY A 176 -13.51 -26.81 17.34
C GLY A 176 -14.24 -27.66 16.31
N ALA A 177 -14.96 -28.67 16.77
CA ALA A 177 -15.73 -29.54 15.87
C ALA A 177 -16.74 -28.74 15.06
N ALA A 178 -16.73 -28.93 13.77
CA ALA A 178 -17.61 -28.21 12.84
C ALA A 178 -18.22 -29.17 11.83
N ASP A 179 -19.48 -28.89 11.44
CA ASP A 179 -20.13 -29.60 10.35
C ASP A 179 -19.72 -29.00 9.01
N ILE A 180 -19.24 -29.83 8.11
CA ILE A 180 -18.77 -29.44 6.78
C ILE A 180 -19.63 -30.06 5.70
N ALA A 181 -20.13 -29.20 4.80
CA ALA A 181 -20.78 -29.63 3.56
C ALA A 181 -20.03 -29.03 2.35
N VAL A 182 -19.82 -29.83 1.32
CA VAL A 182 -19.23 -29.42 0.03
C VAL A 182 -20.10 -29.96 -1.09
N GLN A 183 -20.49 -29.07 -2.02
CA GLN A 183 -21.27 -29.42 -3.20
C GLN A 183 -20.78 -28.63 -4.42
N GLY A 184 -20.02 -29.28 -5.30
CA GLY A 184 -19.39 -28.61 -6.44
C GLY A 184 -18.41 -27.56 -5.95
N THR A 185 -18.64 -26.30 -6.31
CA THR A 185 -17.84 -25.15 -5.88
C THR A 185 -18.39 -24.45 -4.64
N THR A 186 -19.53 -24.87 -4.12
CA THR A 186 -20.12 -24.31 -2.90
C THR A 186 -19.72 -25.14 -1.68
N PHE A 187 -19.61 -24.46 -0.55
CA PHE A 187 -19.24 -25.08 0.72
C PHE A 187 -19.85 -24.38 1.91
N SER A 188 -19.92 -25.09 3.02
CA SER A 188 -20.24 -24.49 4.32
C SER A 188 -19.49 -25.17 5.46
N LEU A 189 -19.22 -24.38 6.49
CA LEU A 189 -18.56 -24.79 7.74
C LEU A 189 -19.37 -24.20 8.90
N SER A 190 -19.97 -25.03 9.78
CA SER A 190 -20.92 -24.62 10.82
C SER A 190 -20.45 -24.97 12.21
N ARG A 191 -20.65 -24.05 13.17
CA ARG A 191 -20.44 -24.23 14.59
C ARG A 191 -21.75 -24.09 15.34
N SER A 192 -22.14 -25.10 16.10
CA SER A 192 -23.32 -25.07 16.96
C SER A 192 -22.92 -24.70 18.38
N LEU A 193 -23.62 -23.76 18.97
CA LEU A 193 -23.37 -23.18 20.29
C LEU A 193 -24.66 -23.14 21.11
N GLU A 194 -24.55 -23.44 22.41
CA GLU A 194 -25.58 -23.16 23.38
C GLU A 194 -25.21 -21.90 24.16
N VAL A 195 -25.94 -20.81 23.92
CA VAL A 195 -25.67 -19.51 24.58
C VAL A 195 -26.61 -19.36 25.78
N PRO A 196 -26.13 -19.41 27.02
CA PRO A 196 -26.96 -19.31 28.21
C PRO A 196 -27.78 -18.00 28.27
N ALA A 197 -28.86 -17.99 29.05
CA ALA A 197 -29.56 -16.76 29.38
C ALA A 197 -28.59 -15.77 30.03
N ALA A 198 -28.62 -14.52 29.64
CA ALA A 198 -27.68 -13.47 30.08
C ALA A 198 -26.20 -13.89 29.98
N GLY A 199 -25.87 -14.82 29.08
CA GLY A 199 -24.54 -15.38 28.92
C GLY A 199 -23.93 -15.07 27.55
N THR A 200 -22.74 -15.63 27.31
CA THR A 200 -21.98 -15.42 26.07
C THR A 200 -21.60 -16.73 25.40
N GLY A 201 -21.40 -16.67 24.08
CA GLY A 201 -20.86 -17.74 23.27
C GLY A 201 -19.85 -17.18 22.26
N GLN A 202 -18.98 -18.03 21.73
CA GLN A 202 -17.97 -17.60 20.76
C GLN A 202 -17.75 -18.69 19.71
N ALA A 203 -17.51 -18.26 18.46
CA ALA A 203 -17.07 -19.10 17.37
C ALA A 203 -15.99 -18.38 16.55
N ALA A 204 -14.96 -19.09 16.14
CA ALA A 204 -13.95 -18.56 15.25
C ALA A 204 -13.75 -19.47 14.04
N PHE A 205 -13.49 -18.84 12.89
CA PHE A 205 -13.17 -19.52 11.65
C PHE A 205 -11.81 -19.04 11.16
N TYR A 206 -11.00 -19.97 10.70
CA TYR A 206 -9.65 -19.74 10.23
C TYR A 206 -9.59 -19.94 8.73
N LEU A 207 -9.00 -18.99 8.03
CA LEU A 207 -8.63 -19.07 6.63
C LEU A 207 -7.10 -19.12 6.57
N ALA A 208 -6.54 -20.14 5.97
CA ALA A 208 -5.10 -20.32 5.83
C ALA A 208 -4.73 -20.45 4.36
N ALA A 209 -3.57 -19.89 3.96
CA ALA A 209 -3.01 -20.08 2.64
C ALA A 209 -1.71 -20.87 2.70
N GLY A 210 -1.43 -21.58 1.61
CA GLY A 210 -0.17 -22.27 1.39
C GLY A 210 0.12 -22.38 -0.09
N PRO A 211 1.40 -22.61 -0.48
CA PRO A 211 1.78 -22.80 -1.88
C PRO A 211 1.10 -24.03 -2.49
N GLU A 212 0.71 -24.98 -1.66
CA GLU A 212 -0.02 -26.19 -2.02
C GLU A 212 -0.99 -26.57 -0.89
N ARG A 213 -1.79 -27.61 -1.12
CA ARG A 213 -2.75 -28.15 -0.17
C ARG A 213 -2.15 -28.42 1.22
N ASP A 214 -1.05 -29.15 1.27
CA ASP A 214 -0.40 -29.56 2.53
C ASP A 214 0.12 -28.33 3.31
N GLY A 215 0.63 -27.33 2.60
CA GLY A 215 1.05 -26.05 3.17
C GLY A 215 -0.11 -25.25 3.76
N ALA A 216 -1.26 -25.21 3.07
CA ALA A 216 -2.47 -24.56 3.58
C ALA A 216 -3.04 -25.29 4.80
N GLU A 217 -3.08 -26.63 4.79
CA GLU A 217 -3.49 -27.45 5.95
C GLU A 217 -2.56 -27.25 7.15
N ALA A 218 -1.25 -27.22 6.93
CA ALA A 218 -0.27 -26.95 7.99
C ALA A 218 -0.44 -25.56 8.60
N THR A 219 -0.66 -24.55 7.77
CA THR A 219 -0.95 -23.19 8.23
C THR A 219 -2.24 -23.11 9.02
N ALA A 220 -3.31 -23.79 8.58
CA ALA A 220 -4.57 -23.89 9.33
C ALA A 220 -4.37 -24.53 10.71
N ALA A 221 -3.60 -25.62 10.79
CA ALA A 221 -3.26 -26.27 12.06
C ALA A 221 -2.47 -25.35 13.00
N VAL A 222 -1.59 -24.51 12.47
CA VAL A 222 -0.87 -23.49 13.26
C VAL A 222 -1.83 -22.47 13.84
N LEU A 223 -2.75 -21.91 13.02
CA LEU A 223 -3.75 -20.95 13.47
C LEU A 223 -4.66 -21.53 14.56
N GLN A 224 -5.18 -22.74 14.35
CA GLN A 224 -6.03 -23.44 15.31
C GLN A 224 -5.31 -23.72 16.64
N ARG A 225 -4.06 -24.18 16.59
CA ARG A 225 -3.26 -24.47 17.79
C ARG A 225 -2.94 -23.21 18.59
N ARG A 226 -2.65 -22.08 17.94
CA ARG A 226 -2.39 -20.80 18.60
C ARG A 226 -3.65 -20.21 19.22
N GLY A 227 -4.80 -20.45 18.57
CA GLY A 227 -6.10 -19.95 19.01
C GLY A 227 -6.30 -18.46 18.74
N TRP A 228 -7.51 -18.10 18.39
CA TRP A 228 -7.84 -16.76 17.95
C TRP A 228 -7.63 -15.67 19.02
N HIS A 229 -7.79 -15.98 20.30
CA HIS A 229 -7.57 -15.01 21.39
C HIS A 229 -6.12 -14.52 21.43
N ALA A 230 -5.16 -15.45 21.43
CA ALA A 230 -3.74 -15.10 21.43
C ALA A 230 -3.34 -14.37 20.14
N LEU A 231 -3.85 -14.82 18.98
CA LEU A 231 -3.61 -14.19 17.70
C LEU A 231 -4.16 -12.76 17.65
N LEU A 232 -5.37 -12.51 18.15
CA LEU A 232 -5.98 -11.17 18.17
C LEU A 232 -5.25 -10.21 19.12
N THR A 233 -4.90 -10.70 20.31
CA THR A 233 -4.17 -9.89 21.29
C THR A 233 -2.80 -9.50 20.77
N GLY A 234 -2.00 -10.45 20.30
CA GLY A 234 -0.67 -10.18 19.72
C GLY A 234 -0.74 -9.28 18.49
N THR A 235 -1.76 -9.45 17.64
CA THR A 235 -1.96 -8.58 16.48
C THR A 235 -2.27 -7.14 16.89
N ARG A 236 -3.13 -6.93 17.89
CA ARG A 236 -3.43 -5.58 18.40
C ARG A 236 -2.20 -4.89 18.98
N GLU A 237 -1.44 -5.60 19.81
CA GLU A 237 -0.19 -5.10 20.40
C GLU A 237 0.83 -4.73 19.32
N ALA A 238 1.02 -5.59 18.31
CA ALA A 238 1.93 -5.33 17.21
C ALA A 238 1.50 -4.14 16.36
N LEU A 239 0.20 -4.00 16.06
CA LEU A 239 -0.32 -2.85 15.31
C LEU A 239 -0.14 -1.53 16.06
N GLN A 240 -0.34 -1.52 17.39
CA GLN A 240 -0.12 -0.34 18.23
C GLN A 240 1.33 0.13 18.22
N GLN A 241 2.29 -0.79 18.04
CA GLN A 241 3.71 -0.44 17.92
C GLN A 241 4.06 0.26 16.60
N LEU A 242 3.25 0.05 15.55
CA LEU A 242 3.43 0.72 14.25
C LEU A 242 2.83 2.12 14.22
N GLU A 243 1.85 2.41 15.09
CA GLU A 243 1.12 3.68 15.07
C GLU A 243 2.03 4.86 15.47
N GLN A 244 1.83 5.97 14.79
CA GLN A 244 2.52 7.23 15.03
C GLN A 244 1.60 8.20 15.77
N SER A 245 2.18 9.10 16.58
CA SER A 245 1.42 10.13 17.28
C SER A 245 2.05 11.50 17.07
N THR A 246 1.22 12.45 16.64
CA THR A 246 1.57 13.88 16.54
C THR A 246 1.00 14.66 17.73
N GLY A 247 0.16 14.03 18.54
CA GLY A 247 -0.62 14.68 19.60
C GLY A 247 -1.88 15.39 19.09
N ILE A 248 -2.23 15.23 17.82
CA ILE A 248 -3.45 15.78 17.21
C ILE A 248 -4.30 14.61 16.68
N ASP A 249 -5.31 14.19 17.43
CA ASP A 249 -6.10 12.98 17.16
C ASP A 249 -6.57 12.82 15.71
N ALA A 250 -7.00 13.90 15.05
CA ALA A 250 -7.49 13.85 13.68
C ALA A 250 -6.36 13.57 12.68
N ILE A 251 -5.18 14.15 12.93
CA ILE A 251 -3.98 13.91 12.12
C ILE A 251 -3.43 12.52 12.39
N ASP A 252 -3.41 12.08 13.64
CA ASP A 252 -2.98 10.73 14.02
C ASP A 252 -3.83 9.67 13.32
N ARG A 253 -5.16 9.85 13.28
CA ARG A 253 -6.06 8.96 12.51
C ARG A 253 -5.76 8.98 11.01
N LEU A 254 -5.51 10.14 10.41
CA LEU A 254 -5.16 10.28 9.01
C LEU A 254 -3.84 9.57 8.71
N ILE A 255 -2.80 9.86 9.48
CA ILE A 255 -1.47 9.27 9.32
C ILE A 255 -1.56 7.75 9.48
N ASN A 256 -2.06 7.25 10.61
CA ASN A 256 -2.04 5.82 10.91
C ASN A 256 -2.90 5.00 9.96
N ARG A 257 -4.04 5.55 9.50
CA ARG A 257 -4.88 4.88 8.51
C ARG A 257 -4.14 4.65 7.19
N ASN A 258 -3.44 5.67 6.70
CA ASN A 258 -2.69 5.62 5.46
C ASN A 258 -1.34 4.88 5.60
N LEU A 259 -0.67 5.03 6.73
CA LEU A 259 0.55 4.30 7.06
C LEU A 259 0.33 2.79 7.08
N LEU A 260 -0.70 2.31 7.79
CA LEU A 260 -1.00 0.88 7.86
C LEU A 260 -1.49 0.34 6.50
N PHE A 261 -2.16 1.17 5.70
CA PHE A 261 -2.52 0.77 4.35
C PHE A 261 -1.28 0.65 3.45
N ALA A 262 -0.36 1.61 3.47
CA ALA A 262 0.92 1.50 2.76
C ALA A 262 1.73 0.29 3.25
N TYR A 263 1.79 0.07 4.55
CA TYR A 263 2.53 -1.01 5.19
C TYR A 263 2.03 -2.40 4.80
N PHE A 264 0.72 -2.61 4.71
CA PHE A 264 0.14 -3.94 4.40
C PHE A 264 -0.32 -4.10 2.95
N TYR A 265 -0.51 -3.03 2.18
CA TYR A 265 -0.95 -3.11 0.79
C TYR A 265 0.10 -2.63 -0.21
N GLY A 266 1.07 -1.83 0.21
CA GLY A 266 2.26 -1.44 -0.57
C GLY A 266 3.45 -2.38 -0.36
N VAL A 267 3.39 -3.22 0.68
CA VAL A 267 4.37 -4.28 0.96
C VAL A 267 3.65 -5.62 0.99
N ALA A 268 4.24 -6.62 0.37
CA ALA A 268 3.74 -7.99 0.39
C ALA A 268 4.86 -8.99 0.56
N ARG A 269 4.54 -10.12 1.19
CA ARG A 269 5.41 -11.29 1.27
C ARG A 269 4.92 -12.33 0.29
N ALA A 270 5.78 -12.78 -0.62
CA ALA A 270 5.37 -13.78 -1.60
C ALA A 270 5.24 -15.15 -0.95
N LEU A 271 4.17 -15.87 -1.33
CA LEU A 271 3.81 -17.12 -0.68
C LEU A 271 4.81 -18.26 -0.99
N ASP A 272 5.44 -18.22 -2.18
CA ASP A 272 6.30 -19.26 -2.71
C ASP A 272 7.79 -19.11 -2.34
N ASP A 273 8.25 -17.90 -1.95
CA ASP A 273 9.65 -17.69 -1.56
C ASP A 273 9.84 -16.99 -0.20
N ALA A 274 8.74 -16.57 0.40
CA ALA A 274 8.70 -15.91 1.70
C ALA A 274 9.49 -14.59 1.83
N HIS A 275 9.91 -13.98 0.71
CA HIS A 275 10.57 -12.68 0.71
C HIS A 275 9.56 -11.52 0.64
N TYR A 276 9.97 -10.37 1.17
CA TYR A 276 9.21 -9.13 1.06
C TYR A 276 9.48 -8.43 -0.27
N TYR A 277 8.43 -7.78 -0.79
CA TYR A 277 8.45 -7.00 -2.02
C TYR A 277 7.66 -5.72 -1.86
N LEU A 278 8.17 -4.62 -2.43
CA LEU A 278 7.38 -3.43 -2.66
C LEU A 278 6.51 -3.62 -3.90
N VAL A 279 5.27 -3.14 -3.82
CA VAL A 279 4.32 -3.10 -4.94
C VAL A 279 3.56 -1.77 -4.89
N ARG A 280 3.00 -1.31 -6.01
CA ARG A 280 2.19 -0.10 -6.00
C ARG A 280 1.01 -0.25 -5.04
N THR A 281 0.25 -1.33 -5.20
CA THR A 281 -0.84 -1.67 -4.28
C THR A 281 -1.36 -3.09 -4.50
N ARG A 282 -1.84 -3.71 -3.44
CA ARG A 282 -2.57 -4.99 -3.49
C ARG A 282 -4.09 -4.80 -3.65
N ALA A 283 -4.59 -3.56 -3.69
CA ALA A 283 -6.01 -3.28 -3.93
C ALA A 283 -6.40 -3.66 -5.37
N PRO A 284 -7.35 -4.58 -5.58
CA PRO A 284 -7.62 -5.15 -6.91
C PRO A 284 -8.30 -4.18 -7.87
N TRP A 285 -8.88 -3.08 -7.37
CA TRP A 285 -9.53 -2.05 -8.18
C TRP A 285 -8.59 -0.95 -8.68
N HIS A 286 -7.37 -0.89 -8.16
CA HIS A 286 -6.41 0.12 -8.58
C HIS A 286 -5.69 -0.30 -9.87
N SER A 287 -5.60 0.61 -10.85
CA SER A 287 -5.09 0.32 -12.20
C SER A 287 -3.63 -0.14 -12.23
N ALA A 288 -2.77 0.36 -11.36
CA ALA A 288 -1.37 -0.02 -11.32
C ALA A 288 -1.10 -1.40 -10.71
N GLY A 289 -1.99 -1.90 -9.83
CA GLY A 289 -1.89 -3.25 -9.26
C GLY A 289 -0.57 -3.52 -8.52
N VAL A 290 -0.01 -4.71 -8.75
CA VAL A 290 1.22 -5.19 -8.10
C VAL A 290 2.49 -4.91 -8.92
N THR A 291 2.47 -3.89 -9.77
CA THR A 291 3.66 -3.41 -10.47
C THR A 291 4.49 -2.48 -9.58
N VAL A 292 5.72 -2.21 -10.00
CA VAL A 292 6.69 -1.38 -9.30
C VAL A 292 7.23 -0.30 -10.22
N ARG A 293 7.31 0.94 -9.72
CA ARG A 293 8.14 2.01 -10.25
C ARG A 293 9.10 2.45 -9.15
N ASP A 294 10.35 2.67 -9.50
CA ASP A 294 11.39 3.02 -8.53
C ASP A 294 11.02 4.24 -7.68
N TRP A 295 10.50 5.29 -8.34
CA TRP A 295 10.10 6.52 -7.66
C TRP A 295 9.02 6.26 -6.62
N ASP A 296 7.93 5.60 -6.99
CA ASP A 296 6.79 5.35 -6.10
C ASP A 296 7.19 4.44 -4.93
N ALA A 297 8.00 3.43 -5.21
CA ALA A 297 8.47 2.47 -4.21
C ALA A 297 9.40 3.15 -3.19
N LEU A 298 10.42 3.87 -3.65
CA LEU A 298 11.48 4.43 -2.81
C LEU A 298 11.12 5.78 -2.18
N MET A 299 10.28 6.60 -2.85
CA MET A 299 9.97 7.95 -2.38
C MET A 299 8.58 8.05 -1.73
N TRP A 300 7.67 7.09 -1.95
CA TRP A 300 6.32 7.15 -1.43
C TRP A 300 6.05 6.04 -0.40
N THR A 301 6.26 4.77 -0.78
CA THR A 301 5.97 3.63 0.11
C THR A 301 7.03 3.47 1.20
N LEU A 302 8.31 3.43 0.82
CA LEU A 302 9.42 3.15 1.73
C LEU A 302 9.49 4.12 2.93
N PRO A 303 9.29 5.45 2.78
CA PRO A 303 9.30 6.37 3.91
C PRO A 303 8.23 6.07 4.97
N ALA A 304 7.05 5.63 4.55
CA ALA A 304 5.99 5.23 5.48
C ALA A 304 6.33 3.92 6.20
N VAL A 305 6.90 2.95 5.47
CA VAL A 305 7.40 1.72 6.09
C VAL A 305 8.49 2.03 7.12
N GLN A 306 9.40 2.93 6.80
CA GLN A 306 10.49 3.33 7.69
C GLN A 306 9.99 4.01 8.98
N LEU A 307 8.91 4.79 8.92
CA LEU A 307 8.25 5.34 10.11
C LEU A 307 7.67 4.24 11.00
N ALA A 308 7.17 3.16 10.42
CA ALA A 308 6.53 2.06 11.15
C ALA A 308 7.55 1.03 11.66
N ASP A 309 8.49 0.62 10.78
CA ASP A 309 9.44 -0.48 11.01
C ASP A 309 10.73 -0.24 10.23
N THR A 310 11.76 0.26 10.92
CA THR A 310 13.07 0.54 10.32
C THR A 310 13.80 -0.73 9.86
N GLY A 311 13.55 -1.88 10.50
CA GLY A 311 14.13 -3.16 10.12
C GLY A 311 13.58 -3.65 8.79
N LEU A 312 12.26 -3.61 8.63
CA LEU A 312 11.62 -3.95 7.35
C LEU A 312 12.00 -2.96 6.25
N ALA A 313 12.10 -1.66 6.56
CA ALA A 313 12.54 -0.66 5.60
C ALA A 313 13.96 -0.95 5.07
N ARG A 314 14.88 -1.38 5.95
CA ARG A 314 16.23 -1.82 5.55
C ARG A 314 16.19 -3.00 4.58
N GLU A 315 15.42 -4.03 4.91
CA GLU A 315 15.26 -5.21 4.07
C GLU A 315 14.69 -4.84 2.69
N LEU A 316 13.67 -3.98 2.66
CA LEU A 316 13.05 -3.54 1.41
C LEU A 316 13.98 -2.66 0.57
N LEU A 317 14.76 -1.78 1.18
CA LEU A 317 15.74 -0.96 0.47
C LEU A 317 16.82 -1.83 -0.19
N LEU A 318 17.37 -2.81 0.54
CA LEU A 318 18.28 -3.80 -0.01
C LEU A 318 17.65 -4.56 -1.17
N ARG A 319 16.42 -5.03 -0.98
CA ARG A 319 15.69 -5.79 -2.02
C ARG A 319 15.42 -4.96 -3.28
N MET A 320 15.09 -3.68 -3.14
CA MET A 320 14.95 -2.76 -4.29
C MET A 320 16.26 -2.61 -5.04
N CYS A 321 17.38 -2.44 -4.32
CA CYS A 321 18.70 -2.36 -4.95
C CYS A 321 19.10 -3.66 -5.66
N GLU A 322 18.86 -4.83 -5.05
CA GLU A 322 19.15 -6.14 -5.64
C GLU A 322 18.35 -6.42 -6.93
N LEU A 323 17.07 -6.07 -6.94
CA LEU A 323 16.16 -6.49 -8.01
C LEU A 323 15.94 -5.45 -9.11
N HIS A 324 15.99 -4.16 -8.78
CA HIS A 324 15.56 -3.10 -9.69
C HIS A 324 16.70 -2.16 -10.11
N ALA A 325 17.72 -1.97 -9.28
CA ALA A 325 18.77 -0.98 -9.54
C ALA A 325 19.71 -1.32 -10.71
N TYR A 326 19.61 -2.50 -11.31
CA TYR A 326 20.34 -2.83 -12.54
C TYR A 326 19.82 -2.07 -13.78
N ALA A 327 18.61 -1.50 -13.69
CA ALA A 327 18.00 -0.70 -14.75
C ALA A 327 17.19 0.47 -14.13
N PRO A 328 17.84 1.38 -13.37
CA PRO A 328 17.14 2.38 -12.59
C PRO A 328 16.37 3.35 -13.49
N GLY A 329 15.14 3.67 -13.10
CA GLY A 329 14.26 4.59 -13.84
C GLY A 329 13.71 4.04 -15.16
N ARG A 330 13.99 2.79 -15.53
CA ARG A 330 13.63 2.22 -16.84
C ARG A 330 12.21 1.64 -16.89
N GLY A 331 11.23 2.47 -16.55
CA GLY A 331 9.82 2.17 -16.78
C GLY A 331 9.13 1.51 -15.59
N VAL A 332 8.23 0.56 -15.87
CA VAL A 332 7.46 -0.19 -14.89
C VAL A 332 7.96 -1.62 -14.85
N HIS A 333 8.13 -2.18 -13.68
CA HIS A 333 8.61 -3.54 -13.48
C HIS A 333 7.55 -4.42 -12.82
N TYR A 334 7.67 -5.73 -13.02
CA TYR A 334 7.14 -6.70 -12.07
C TYR A 334 7.89 -6.55 -10.75
N PHE A 335 7.28 -6.98 -9.65
CA PHE A 335 7.91 -6.84 -8.33
C PHE A 335 9.19 -7.68 -8.15
N ASP A 336 9.47 -8.64 -9.06
CA ASP A 336 10.72 -9.41 -9.08
C ASP A 336 11.86 -8.73 -9.86
N GLY A 337 11.65 -7.48 -10.31
CA GLY A 337 12.62 -6.69 -11.06
C GLY A 337 12.51 -6.83 -12.57
N THR A 338 11.78 -7.82 -13.10
CA THR A 338 11.63 -7.99 -14.55
C THR A 338 10.86 -6.82 -15.17
N LEU A 339 11.33 -6.28 -16.28
CA LEU A 339 10.69 -5.18 -17.00
C LEU A 339 9.28 -5.57 -17.47
N PHE A 340 8.29 -4.75 -17.15
CA PHE A 340 6.89 -4.90 -17.55
C PHE A 340 6.53 -3.94 -18.70
N GLU A 341 6.76 -2.64 -18.52
CA GLU A 341 6.55 -1.62 -19.55
C GLU A 341 7.80 -0.74 -19.67
N PRO A 342 8.36 -0.55 -20.88
CA PRO A 342 9.53 0.29 -21.06
C PRO A 342 9.18 1.78 -20.90
N GLY A 343 10.18 2.55 -20.54
CA GLY A 343 10.13 4.01 -20.37
C GLY A 343 11.41 4.45 -19.68
N PHE A 344 11.63 5.76 -19.56
CA PHE A 344 12.73 6.28 -18.77
C PHE A 344 12.29 7.54 -18.02
N ALA A 345 12.23 7.42 -16.71
CA ALA A 345 12.01 8.53 -15.79
C ALA A 345 13.29 8.78 -14.98
N LEU A 346 13.88 9.94 -15.17
CA LEU A 346 15.13 10.35 -14.52
C LEU A 346 15.02 10.34 -12.99
N GLU A 347 13.84 10.64 -12.49
CA GLU A 347 13.53 10.60 -11.06
C GLU A 347 13.73 9.20 -10.47
N GLY A 348 13.43 8.14 -11.22
CA GLY A 348 13.66 6.76 -10.79
C GLY A 348 15.14 6.47 -10.55
N VAL A 349 16.04 7.06 -11.34
CA VAL A 349 17.50 6.96 -11.12
C VAL A 349 17.89 7.72 -9.85
N ALA A 350 17.38 8.94 -9.67
CA ALA A 350 17.67 9.78 -8.51
C ALA A 350 17.10 9.21 -7.20
N ALA A 351 16.07 8.37 -7.28
CA ALA A 351 15.39 7.81 -6.10
C ALA A 351 16.31 6.94 -5.24
N TYR A 352 17.22 6.16 -5.83
CA TYR A 352 18.13 5.29 -5.09
C TYR A 352 19.07 6.05 -4.14
N PRO A 353 19.91 7.00 -4.61
CA PRO A 353 20.74 7.78 -3.71
C PRO A 353 19.93 8.53 -2.65
N ILE A 354 18.79 9.13 -3.02
CA ILE A 354 17.95 9.89 -2.10
C ILE A 354 17.36 8.98 -1.01
N ALA A 355 16.89 7.77 -1.38
CA ALA A 355 16.33 6.81 -0.42
C ALA A 355 17.39 6.30 0.56
N VAL A 356 18.61 6.00 0.08
CA VAL A 356 19.75 5.60 0.92
C VAL A 356 20.09 6.71 1.91
N ASP A 357 20.21 7.96 1.45
CA ASP A 357 20.49 9.10 2.32
C ASP A 357 19.41 9.33 3.39
N ARG A 358 18.15 9.25 2.99
CA ARG A 358 17.02 9.35 3.95
C ARG A 358 17.10 8.26 5.00
N TYR A 359 17.32 7.02 4.59
CA TYR A 359 17.46 5.90 5.50
C TYR A 359 18.58 6.15 6.52
N ILE A 360 19.76 6.57 6.05
CA ILE A 360 20.90 6.87 6.93
C ILE A 360 20.59 8.03 7.89
N ARG A 361 20.01 9.11 7.40
CA ARG A 361 19.68 10.28 8.23
C ARG A 361 18.69 9.95 9.35
N ASP A 362 17.69 9.15 9.04
CA ASP A 362 16.61 8.87 9.98
C ASP A 362 16.96 7.75 10.96
N THR A 363 17.82 6.80 10.58
CA THR A 363 18.18 5.64 11.41
C THR A 363 19.57 5.74 12.06
N GLY A 364 20.47 6.54 11.49
CA GLY A 364 21.89 6.58 11.86
C GLY A 364 22.71 5.38 11.35
N ASP A 365 22.11 4.44 10.59
CA ASP A 365 22.80 3.27 10.05
C ASP A 365 23.61 3.63 8.79
N GLY A 366 24.77 4.27 9.01
CA GLY A 366 25.70 4.59 7.93
C GLY A 366 26.37 3.36 7.31
N ALA A 367 26.38 2.22 7.99
CA ALA A 367 27.01 0.99 7.50
C ALA A 367 26.24 0.35 6.33
N ILE A 368 25.02 0.78 6.05
CA ILE A 368 24.24 0.27 4.91
C ILE A 368 24.94 0.50 3.57
N VAL A 369 25.80 1.51 3.44
CA VAL A 369 26.56 1.77 2.19
C VAL A 369 27.61 0.70 1.90
N ASP A 370 28.00 -0.09 2.90
CA ASP A 370 28.94 -1.20 2.75
C ASP A 370 28.27 -2.48 2.21
N GLU A 371 26.93 -2.49 2.13
CA GLU A 371 26.19 -3.60 1.52
C GLU A 371 26.40 -3.58 0.00
N PRO A 372 26.81 -4.70 -0.63
CA PRO A 372 27.14 -4.73 -2.05
C PRO A 372 26.00 -4.23 -2.95
N ALA A 373 24.76 -4.61 -2.66
CA ALA A 373 23.60 -4.18 -3.44
C ALA A 373 23.37 -2.65 -3.41
N ILE A 374 23.66 -2.01 -2.27
CA ILE A 374 23.60 -0.54 -2.14
C ILE A 374 24.73 0.10 -2.93
N GLY A 375 25.97 -0.39 -2.77
CA GLY A 375 27.13 0.10 -3.51
C GLY A 375 26.89 0.04 -5.02
N ASP A 376 26.49 -1.13 -5.53
CA ASP A 376 26.19 -1.34 -6.95
C ASP A 376 25.09 -0.38 -7.44
N ALA A 377 24.01 -0.20 -6.67
CA ALA A 377 22.92 0.71 -7.01
C ALA A 377 23.37 2.16 -7.13
N LEU A 378 24.26 2.62 -6.21
CA LEU A 378 24.81 3.98 -6.24
C LEU A 378 25.71 4.19 -7.47
N TYR A 379 26.58 3.21 -7.81
CA TYR A 379 27.42 3.27 -9.01
C TYR A 379 26.58 3.29 -10.30
N LEU A 380 25.60 2.39 -10.44
CA LEU A 380 24.71 2.34 -11.60
C LEU A 380 23.90 3.63 -11.74
N SER A 381 23.40 4.19 -10.65
CA SER A 381 22.73 5.50 -10.67
C SER A 381 23.67 6.61 -11.14
N SER A 382 24.93 6.62 -10.70
CA SER A 382 25.91 7.59 -11.17
C SER A 382 26.18 7.50 -12.67
N ASP A 383 26.30 6.28 -13.21
CA ASP A 383 26.57 6.07 -14.62
C ASP A 383 25.37 6.41 -15.50
N ASP A 384 24.16 6.00 -15.12
CA ASP A 384 22.94 6.39 -15.87
C ASP A 384 22.71 7.92 -15.84
N LEU A 385 23.07 8.61 -14.75
CA LEU A 385 23.04 10.08 -14.73
C LEU A 385 24.05 10.69 -15.71
N LYS A 386 25.28 10.17 -15.82
CA LYS A 386 26.27 10.65 -16.80
C LYS A 386 25.74 10.56 -18.22
N ASP A 387 25.07 9.47 -18.58
CA ASP A 387 24.52 9.23 -19.93
C ASP A 387 23.38 10.20 -20.29
N ARG A 388 22.68 10.75 -19.33
CA ARG A 388 21.54 11.66 -19.53
C ARG A 388 21.89 13.14 -19.43
N ARG A 389 23.14 13.47 -19.08
CA ARG A 389 23.61 14.83 -18.97
C ARG A 389 23.78 15.48 -20.36
N ASP A 390 23.28 16.70 -20.53
CA ASP A 390 23.56 17.49 -21.73
C ASP A 390 25.04 17.88 -21.82
N ALA A 391 25.62 17.84 -23.04
CA ALA A 391 27.05 18.06 -23.24
C ALA A 391 27.51 19.50 -22.92
N ARG A 392 26.62 20.49 -22.97
CA ARG A 392 26.96 21.92 -22.81
C ARG A 392 26.47 22.50 -21.48
N VAL A 393 25.39 21.94 -20.95
CA VAL A 393 24.71 22.45 -19.75
C VAL A 393 24.57 21.32 -18.75
N PRO A 394 24.87 21.52 -17.46
CA PRO A 394 24.68 20.47 -16.45
C PRO A 394 23.18 20.30 -16.11
N LEU A 395 22.41 19.89 -17.10
CA LEU A 395 21.01 19.49 -16.97
C LEU A 395 20.85 18.08 -17.57
N TYR A 396 19.86 17.36 -17.09
CA TYR A 396 19.64 15.93 -17.34
C TYR A 396 18.29 15.71 -18.00
N SER A 397 18.28 14.91 -19.07
CA SER A 397 17.08 14.64 -19.86
C SER A 397 16.29 13.46 -19.31
N THR A 398 14.95 13.55 -19.39
CA THR A 398 13.99 12.49 -19.10
C THR A 398 13.04 12.31 -20.27
N ASP A 399 12.54 11.08 -20.47
CA ASP A 399 11.62 10.77 -21.58
C ASP A 399 10.16 10.85 -21.10
N VAL A 400 9.92 10.43 -19.85
CA VAL A 400 8.58 10.43 -19.22
C VAL A 400 8.63 11.05 -17.82
N THR A 401 7.47 11.42 -17.31
CA THR A 401 7.28 11.83 -15.91
C THR A 401 7.28 10.60 -14.98
N THR A 402 7.27 10.79 -13.68
CA THR A 402 7.09 9.71 -12.69
C THR A 402 5.79 8.93 -12.89
N ALA A 403 4.75 9.57 -13.45
CA ALA A 403 3.50 8.90 -13.80
C ALA A 403 3.59 8.04 -15.08
N GLY A 404 4.65 8.22 -15.90
CA GLY A 404 4.86 7.52 -17.16
C GLY A 404 4.34 8.27 -18.38
N ASP A 405 3.87 9.50 -18.21
CA ASP A 405 3.42 10.34 -19.32
C ASP A 405 4.62 10.96 -20.06
N PRO A 406 4.63 11.03 -21.39
CA PRO A 406 5.68 11.69 -22.15
C PRO A 406 5.87 13.14 -21.72
N THR A 407 7.13 13.58 -21.60
CA THR A 407 7.44 14.97 -21.27
C THR A 407 7.33 15.85 -22.52
N LEU A 408 6.83 17.09 -22.34
CA LEU A 408 6.75 18.05 -23.46
C LEU A 408 8.14 18.51 -23.88
N HIS A 409 9.05 18.72 -22.93
CA HIS A 409 10.45 19.07 -23.17
C HIS A 409 11.34 18.13 -22.37
N PRO A 410 12.56 17.83 -22.84
CA PRO A 410 13.41 16.78 -22.24
C PRO A 410 13.94 17.12 -20.86
N PHE A 411 14.02 18.41 -20.49
CA PHE A 411 14.52 18.83 -19.17
C PHE A 411 13.34 19.31 -18.32
N THR A 412 12.98 18.52 -17.28
CA THR A 412 11.94 18.89 -16.33
C THR A 412 12.56 19.47 -15.06
N LEU A 413 11.87 20.44 -14.45
CA LEU A 413 12.31 21.07 -13.21
C LEU A 413 12.40 20.04 -12.07
N HIS A 414 11.35 19.23 -11.93
CA HIS A 414 11.24 18.22 -10.88
C HIS A 414 12.39 17.19 -10.95
N ALA A 415 12.63 16.59 -12.14
CA ALA A 415 13.69 15.60 -12.32
C ALA A 415 15.08 16.20 -12.04
N ASN A 416 15.37 17.40 -12.57
CA ASN A 416 16.67 18.03 -12.37
C ASN A 416 16.90 18.48 -10.92
N ALA A 417 15.85 18.86 -10.20
CA ALA A 417 15.94 19.15 -8.76
C ALA A 417 16.26 17.87 -7.96
N ALA A 418 15.59 16.75 -8.28
CA ALA A 418 15.89 15.45 -7.67
C ALA A 418 17.33 14.99 -7.98
N VAL A 419 17.79 15.16 -9.23
CA VAL A 419 19.17 14.84 -9.62
C VAL A 419 20.18 15.68 -8.83
N ALA A 420 19.96 16.98 -8.64
CA ALA A 420 20.87 17.80 -7.87
C ALA A 420 21.07 17.27 -6.43
N GLN A 421 20.00 16.79 -5.80
CA GLN A 421 20.08 16.12 -4.50
C GLN A 421 20.80 14.77 -4.58
N ALA A 422 20.45 13.94 -5.58
CA ALA A 422 21.10 12.64 -5.79
C ALA A 422 22.62 12.76 -5.97
N LEU A 423 23.09 13.73 -6.77
CA LEU A 423 24.51 14.01 -6.98
C LEU A 423 25.23 14.41 -5.68
N GLU A 424 24.56 15.17 -4.80
CA GLU A 424 25.13 15.51 -3.50
C GLU A 424 25.34 14.28 -2.63
N VAL A 425 24.40 13.35 -2.65
CA VAL A 425 24.53 12.06 -1.97
C VAL A 425 25.66 11.23 -2.58
N LEU A 426 25.67 11.06 -3.90
CA LEU A 426 26.69 10.28 -4.61
C LEU A 426 28.12 10.79 -4.34
N ARG A 427 28.35 12.11 -4.34
CA ARG A 427 29.64 12.70 -4.01
C ARG A 427 30.12 12.42 -2.59
N ARG A 428 29.19 12.17 -1.67
CA ARG A 428 29.48 11.88 -0.27
C ARG A 428 29.67 10.40 0.01
N THR A 429 29.00 9.53 -0.76
CA THR A 429 28.92 8.08 -0.48
C THR A 429 29.82 7.23 -1.36
N LEU A 430 30.13 7.66 -2.60
CA LEU A 430 31.03 6.92 -3.47
C LEU A 430 32.51 7.08 -3.02
N ASP A 431 33.38 6.19 -3.50
CA ASP A 431 34.81 6.32 -3.29
C ASP A 431 35.37 7.64 -3.87
N GLU A 432 36.56 8.06 -3.41
CA GLU A 432 37.12 9.36 -3.75
C GLU A 432 37.33 9.56 -5.25
N GLN A 433 37.68 8.50 -6.00
CA GLN A 433 37.88 8.60 -7.44
C GLN A 433 36.56 8.80 -8.16
N SER A 434 35.56 7.95 -7.89
CA SER A 434 34.22 8.02 -8.47
C SER A 434 33.49 9.31 -8.09
N ALA A 435 33.63 9.75 -6.84
CA ALA A 435 33.04 11.00 -6.36
C ALA A 435 33.55 12.25 -7.10
N ARG A 436 34.82 12.25 -7.58
CA ARG A 436 35.39 13.34 -8.39
C ARG A 436 34.77 13.41 -9.81
N GLU A 437 34.25 12.30 -10.33
CA GLU A 437 33.60 12.24 -11.63
C GLU A 437 32.15 12.67 -11.59
N VAL A 438 31.53 12.69 -10.40
CA VAL A 438 30.15 13.15 -10.22
C VAL A 438 30.08 14.66 -10.41
N GLU A 439 29.13 15.11 -11.25
CA GLU A 439 28.89 16.54 -11.53
C GLU A 439 28.65 17.32 -10.22
N ASP A 440 29.07 18.58 -10.23
CA ASP A 440 28.83 19.48 -9.08
C ASP A 440 27.34 19.81 -8.94
N PRO A 441 26.66 19.40 -7.84
CA PRO A 441 25.26 19.72 -7.63
C PRO A 441 24.97 21.22 -7.59
N ALA A 442 25.95 22.06 -7.21
CA ALA A 442 25.81 23.51 -7.25
C ALA A 442 25.73 24.02 -8.71
N ALA A 443 26.48 23.41 -9.64
CA ALA A 443 26.40 23.74 -11.07
C ALA A 443 25.02 23.38 -11.64
N VAL A 444 24.45 22.25 -11.25
CA VAL A 444 23.09 21.83 -11.64
C VAL A 444 22.04 22.83 -11.11
N ARG A 445 22.11 23.18 -9.82
CA ARG A 445 21.21 24.18 -9.22
C ARG A 445 21.32 25.55 -9.91
N ALA A 446 22.53 25.95 -10.28
CA ALA A 446 22.75 27.20 -11.04
C ALA A 446 22.16 27.12 -12.46
N ALA A 447 22.33 25.97 -13.15
CA ALA A 447 21.72 25.75 -14.46
C ALA A 447 20.20 25.75 -14.42
N ILE A 448 19.59 25.10 -13.40
CA ILE A 448 18.13 25.17 -13.18
C ILE A 448 17.69 26.62 -13.03
N ARG A 449 18.31 27.41 -12.14
CA ARG A 449 17.98 28.82 -11.94
C ARG A 449 18.08 29.60 -13.25
N ARG A 450 19.14 29.37 -14.05
CA ARG A 450 19.37 30.08 -15.31
C ARG A 450 18.37 29.71 -16.40
N HIS A 451 18.09 28.42 -16.62
CA HIS A 451 17.33 27.98 -17.79
C HIS A 451 15.83 27.87 -17.54
N PHE A 452 15.42 27.64 -16.28
CA PHE A 452 14.00 27.54 -15.92
C PHE A 452 13.37 28.88 -15.52
N THR A 453 14.17 29.96 -15.36
CA THR A 453 13.64 31.33 -15.17
C THR A 453 13.65 32.08 -16.50
N ASN A 454 12.86 33.15 -16.58
CA ASN A 454 12.85 34.06 -17.71
C ASN A 454 13.66 35.31 -17.36
N ASP A 455 14.86 35.46 -17.96
CA ASP A 455 15.72 36.64 -17.73
C ASP A 455 15.06 37.96 -18.09
N ARG A 456 14.06 37.93 -18.98
CA ARG A 456 13.28 39.10 -19.39
C ARG A 456 12.16 39.47 -18.41
N ASP A 457 11.85 38.56 -17.47
CA ASP A 457 10.87 38.79 -16.42
C ASP A 457 11.45 38.44 -15.03
N PRO A 458 12.11 39.41 -14.39
CA PRO A 458 12.71 39.20 -13.06
C PRO A 458 11.68 38.89 -11.96
N LYS A 459 10.40 39.12 -12.23
CA LYS A 459 9.27 38.74 -11.36
C LYS A 459 8.59 37.44 -11.82
N GLY A 460 9.15 36.78 -12.82
CA GLY A 460 8.65 35.53 -13.38
C GLY A 460 8.67 34.35 -12.38
N LYS A 461 8.16 33.25 -12.84
CA LYS A 461 8.10 31.97 -12.16
C LYS A 461 9.04 30.96 -12.82
N LEU A 462 9.27 29.82 -12.17
CA LEU A 462 9.96 28.69 -12.77
C LEU A 462 9.09 28.04 -13.84
N ALA A 463 9.69 27.71 -14.98
CA ALA A 463 9.08 26.80 -15.96
C ALA A 463 9.04 25.38 -15.41
N ALA A 464 8.05 24.58 -15.80
CA ALA A 464 7.99 23.16 -15.45
C ALA A 464 8.95 22.33 -16.32
N SER A 465 9.14 22.70 -17.59
CA SER A 465 10.09 22.04 -18.50
C SER A 465 10.68 22.98 -19.54
N VAL A 466 11.88 22.65 -20.07
CA VAL A 466 12.63 23.43 -21.08
C VAL A 466 13.33 22.50 -22.09
N ASP A 467 13.64 23.06 -23.30
CA ASP A 467 14.36 22.35 -24.37
C ASP A 467 15.76 22.88 -24.68
N LEU A 468 16.25 23.89 -23.95
CA LEU A 468 17.51 24.62 -24.16
C LEU A 468 17.61 25.38 -25.49
N ALA A 469 16.62 25.28 -26.38
CA ALA A 469 16.52 26.06 -27.62
C ALA A 469 15.68 27.35 -27.46
N GLY A 470 15.17 27.58 -26.27
CA GLY A 470 14.39 28.79 -25.92
C GLY A 470 12.90 28.51 -25.70
N HIS A 471 12.43 27.28 -25.92
CA HIS A 471 11.06 26.92 -25.58
C HIS A 471 10.98 26.45 -24.12
N ARG A 472 9.85 26.77 -23.48
CA ARG A 472 9.57 26.43 -22.10
C ARG A 472 8.09 26.18 -21.91
N SER A 473 7.72 25.25 -21.05
CA SER A 473 6.36 25.05 -20.57
C SER A 473 6.25 25.49 -19.12
N GLU A 474 5.16 26.18 -18.82
CA GLU A 474 4.78 26.54 -17.46
C GLU A 474 3.70 25.61 -16.90
N ASP A 475 3.29 24.62 -17.71
CA ASP A 475 2.26 23.66 -17.34
C ASP A 475 2.80 22.71 -16.29
N ASP A 476 2.30 22.88 -15.07
CA ASP A 476 2.62 22.01 -13.94
C ASP A 476 1.81 20.71 -14.05
N VAL A 477 2.48 19.59 -14.23
CA VAL A 477 1.85 18.28 -14.36
C VAL A 477 1.97 17.46 -13.07
N ALA A 478 0.96 16.66 -12.78
CA ALA A 478 1.03 15.71 -11.67
C ALA A 478 2.21 14.74 -11.86
N GLY A 479 2.87 14.36 -10.78
CA GLY A 479 4.04 13.50 -10.82
C GLY A 479 5.36 14.19 -11.23
N ALA A 480 5.32 15.48 -11.62
CA ALA A 480 6.50 16.28 -11.92
C ALA A 480 6.31 17.75 -11.50
N SER A 481 5.57 17.97 -10.40
CA SER A 481 5.17 19.30 -9.96
C SER A 481 6.33 20.10 -9.35
N ALA A 482 6.36 21.39 -9.67
CA ALA A 482 7.27 22.36 -9.03
C ALA A 482 7.02 22.49 -7.51
N LEU A 483 5.91 22.01 -6.99
CA LEU A 483 5.59 22.00 -5.56
C LEU A 483 6.60 21.19 -4.74
N TRP A 484 7.23 20.16 -5.34
CA TRP A 484 8.22 19.30 -4.69
C TRP A 484 9.62 19.91 -4.57
N VAL A 485 9.89 21.05 -5.20
CA VAL A 485 11.23 21.66 -5.24
C VAL A 485 11.89 21.86 -3.86
N PRO A 486 11.16 22.21 -2.78
CA PRO A 486 11.76 22.31 -1.44
C PRO A 486 12.21 20.97 -0.86
N LEU A 487 11.56 19.85 -1.25
CA LEU A 487 11.95 18.51 -0.80
C LEU A 487 13.37 18.15 -1.26
N PHE A 488 13.79 18.67 -2.42
CA PHE A 488 15.10 18.42 -3.02
C PHE A 488 16.14 19.51 -2.63
N GLU A 489 15.84 20.32 -1.64
CA GLU A 489 16.74 21.39 -1.15
C GLU A 489 17.20 22.37 -2.26
N MET A 490 16.44 22.42 -3.37
CA MET A 490 16.73 23.32 -4.50
C MET A 490 16.41 24.78 -4.19
N LEU A 491 15.28 25.02 -3.55
CA LEU A 491 14.81 26.33 -3.09
C LEU A 491 14.15 26.17 -1.71
N ASP A 492 14.40 27.15 -0.84
CA ASP A 492 13.67 27.25 0.42
C ASP A 492 12.18 27.53 0.17
N ARG A 493 11.30 27.02 1.04
CA ARG A 493 9.85 27.24 0.98
C ARG A 493 9.45 28.73 1.06
N GLN A 494 10.32 29.59 1.61
CA GLN A 494 10.13 31.03 1.69
C GLN A 494 10.81 31.79 0.55
N ASP A 495 11.58 31.11 -0.33
CA ASP A 495 12.21 31.74 -1.49
C ASP A 495 11.15 32.44 -2.36
N SER A 496 11.43 33.69 -2.74
CA SER A 496 10.48 34.52 -3.47
C SER A 496 10.14 33.97 -4.87
N LEU A 497 11.08 33.30 -5.53
CA LEU A 497 10.88 32.65 -6.82
C LEU A 497 9.95 31.44 -6.67
N TYR A 498 10.21 30.58 -5.66
CA TYR A 498 9.35 29.45 -5.37
C TYR A 498 7.92 29.89 -5.02
N ARG A 499 7.75 30.86 -4.13
CA ARG A 499 6.42 31.38 -3.76
C ARG A 499 5.64 31.92 -4.94
N ARG A 500 6.30 32.62 -5.89
CA ARG A 500 5.65 33.08 -7.13
C ARG A 500 5.25 31.91 -8.02
N THR A 501 6.10 30.90 -8.13
CA THR A 501 5.81 29.66 -8.89
C THR A 501 4.60 28.94 -8.32
N VAL A 502 4.57 28.68 -7.02
CA VAL A 502 3.44 28.02 -6.33
C VAL A 502 2.14 28.81 -6.49
N LYS A 503 2.19 30.15 -6.38
CA LYS A 503 1.00 31.01 -6.56
C LYS A 503 0.40 30.91 -7.96
N ALA A 504 1.19 30.58 -8.97
CA ALA A 504 0.73 30.43 -10.35
C ALA A 504 0.13 29.04 -10.63
N ILE A 505 0.40 28.04 -9.79
CA ILE A 505 -0.22 26.72 -9.90
C ILE A 505 -1.66 26.81 -9.39
N PRO A 506 -2.67 26.39 -10.17
CA PRO A 506 -4.07 26.47 -9.76
C PRO A 506 -4.30 25.85 -8.37
N GLY A 507 -4.96 26.58 -7.49
CA GLY A 507 -5.27 26.12 -6.12
C GLY A 507 -6.34 25.03 -6.08
N ASN A 508 -7.22 25.02 -7.09
CA ASN A 508 -8.26 24.00 -7.27
C ASN A 508 -7.70 22.82 -8.07
N VAL A 509 -6.95 21.94 -7.39
CA VAL A 509 -6.37 20.75 -8.01
C VAL A 509 -7.08 19.51 -7.49
N SER A 510 -7.56 18.70 -8.43
CA SER A 510 -8.18 17.40 -8.14
C SER A 510 -7.15 16.31 -7.77
N SER A 511 -5.86 16.55 -7.95
CA SER A 511 -4.79 15.60 -7.59
C SER A 511 -4.45 15.69 -6.11
N LEU A 512 -4.62 14.60 -5.37
CA LEU A 512 -4.22 14.51 -3.97
C LEU A 512 -2.70 14.61 -3.81
N GLU A 513 -1.91 14.05 -4.73
CA GLU A 513 -0.45 14.18 -4.73
C GLU A 513 -0.01 15.65 -4.69
N ARG A 514 -0.63 16.51 -5.51
CA ARG A 514 -0.35 17.95 -5.48
C ARG A 514 -0.75 18.60 -4.16
N GLN A 515 -1.87 18.20 -3.57
CA GLN A 515 -2.25 18.70 -2.25
C GLN A 515 -1.24 18.27 -1.18
N ILE A 516 -0.75 17.03 -1.24
CA ILE A 516 0.32 16.54 -0.35
C ILE A 516 1.61 17.36 -0.56
N ALA A 517 2.01 17.62 -1.80
CA ALA A 517 3.18 18.43 -2.11
C ALA A 517 3.05 19.87 -1.55
N ARG A 518 1.85 20.45 -1.54
CA ARG A 518 1.58 21.78 -0.95
C ARG A 518 1.79 21.84 0.56
N LEU A 519 1.78 20.69 1.27
CA LEU A 519 2.18 20.64 2.68
C LEU A 519 3.58 21.19 2.90
N LEU A 520 4.48 20.97 1.93
CA LEU A 520 5.87 21.44 1.99
C LEU A 520 6.00 22.93 1.61
N GLY A 521 4.93 23.53 1.10
CA GLY A 521 4.89 24.89 0.59
C GLY A 521 4.52 25.95 1.65
N PRO A 522 4.36 27.21 1.21
CA PRO A 522 4.00 28.34 2.08
C PRO A 522 2.59 28.22 2.68
N ASP A 523 1.69 27.46 2.06
CA ASP A 523 0.28 27.30 2.47
C ASP A 523 0.06 26.01 3.28
N GLY A 524 1.13 25.36 3.77
CA GLY A 524 1.09 24.03 4.37
C GLY A 524 0.10 23.88 5.54
N ASP A 525 0.01 24.87 6.43
CA ASP A 525 -0.96 24.83 7.54
C ASP A 525 -2.41 24.74 7.06
N SER A 526 -2.76 25.50 6.01
CA SER A 526 -4.11 25.47 5.41
C SER A 526 -4.42 24.12 4.76
N VAL A 527 -3.41 23.53 4.12
CA VAL A 527 -3.55 22.20 3.50
C VAL A 527 -3.68 21.12 4.56
N LEU A 528 -2.91 21.18 5.65
CA LEU A 528 -3.01 20.23 6.76
C LEU A 528 -4.40 20.30 7.41
N GLU A 529 -4.94 21.51 7.61
CA GLU A 529 -6.30 21.69 8.12
C GLU A 529 -7.36 21.13 7.16
N TRP A 530 -7.17 21.29 5.84
CA TRP A 530 -8.05 20.68 4.84
C TRP A 530 -7.97 19.15 4.90
N LEU A 531 -6.77 18.57 4.90
CA LEU A 531 -6.55 17.11 5.00
C LEU A 531 -7.18 16.51 6.27
N ARG A 532 -7.13 17.23 7.38
CA ARG A 532 -7.76 16.82 8.64
C ARG A 532 -9.26 16.57 8.51
N ARG A 533 -9.94 17.28 7.60
CA ARG A 533 -11.38 17.21 7.37
C ARG A 533 -11.76 16.39 6.16
N ALA A 534 -10.81 16.12 5.27
CA ALA A 534 -11.05 15.43 4.01
C ALA A 534 -11.54 13.99 4.26
N PRO A 535 -12.69 13.58 3.72
CA PRO A 535 -13.22 12.23 3.91
C PRO A 535 -12.41 11.17 3.16
N LEU A 536 -11.70 11.55 2.10
CA LEU A 536 -10.93 10.68 1.23
C LEU A 536 -11.73 9.44 0.78
N HIS A 537 -11.08 8.32 0.48
CA HIS A 537 -11.74 7.05 0.22
C HIS A 537 -11.85 6.23 1.53
N GLY A 538 -12.81 6.58 2.39
CA GLY A 538 -12.90 5.97 3.73
C GLY A 538 -11.66 6.23 4.58
N GLY A 539 -11.08 7.43 4.49
CA GLY A 539 -9.85 7.85 5.15
C GLY A 539 -8.55 7.46 4.44
N LEU A 540 -8.61 6.74 3.29
CA LEU A 540 -7.45 6.36 2.49
C LEU A 540 -7.23 7.32 1.32
N ALA A 541 -5.98 7.52 0.95
CA ALA A 541 -5.61 8.32 -0.21
C ALA A 541 -6.25 7.80 -1.50
N ALA A 542 -6.61 8.74 -2.38
CA ALA A 542 -7.08 8.47 -3.74
C ALA A 542 -6.43 9.50 -4.68
N GLU A 543 -6.08 9.09 -5.90
CA GLU A 543 -5.39 9.98 -6.84
C GLU A 543 -6.19 11.23 -7.15
N VAL A 544 -7.51 11.08 -7.33
CA VAL A 544 -8.42 12.17 -7.68
C VAL A 544 -9.42 12.42 -6.57
N VAL A 545 -9.45 13.65 -6.09
CA VAL A 545 -10.37 14.12 -5.04
C VAL A 545 -11.12 15.37 -5.51
N ASP A 546 -12.30 15.61 -4.94
CA ASP A 546 -13.04 16.87 -5.13
C ASP A 546 -12.56 17.98 -4.15
N GLU A 547 -13.19 19.13 -4.20
CA GLU A 547 -12.88 20.28 -3.34
C GLU A 547 -13.04 20.00 -1.85
N THR A 548 -13.91 19.07 -1.48
CA THR A 548 -14.12 18.65 -0.09
C THR A 548 -13.12 17.58 0.37
N GLY A 549 -12.33 17.02 -0.55
CA GLY A 549 -11.42 15.92 -0.30
C GLY A 549 -12.08 14.54 -0.39
N LEU A 550 -13.28 14.44 -0.95
CA LEU A 550 -13.92 13.16 -1.23
C LEU A 550 -13.27 12.53 -2.47
N ALA A 551 -12.94 11.25 -2.40
CA ALA A 551 -12.39 10.52 -3.52
C ALA A 551 -13.38 10.43 -4.69
N VAL A 552 -12.93 10.82 -5.88
CA VAL A 552 -13.67 10.78 -7.14
C VAL A 552 -13.24 9.59 -7.98
N ALA A 553 -11.94 9.28 -8.02
CA ALA A 553 -11.40 8.17 -8.79
C ALA A 553 -10.09 7.64 -8.18
N ASN A 554 -9.70 6.42 -8.60
CA ASN A 554 -8.43 5.77 -8.28
C ASN A 554 -8.12 5.72 -6.78
N GLY A 555 -9.10 5.30 -5.97
CA GLY A 555 -8.89 4.95 -4.57
C GLY A 555 -8.12 3.64 -4.40
N GLY A 556 -7.51 3.45 -3.22
CA GLY A 556 -6.78 2.21 -2.91
C GLY A 556 -5.34 2.19 -3.40
N ASP A 557 -4.74 3.35 -3.65
CA ASP A 557 -3.32 3.52 -3.94
C ASP A 557 -2.51 3.48 -2.64
N ALA A 558 -1.81 2.36 -2.42
CA ALA A 558 -1.02 2.17 -1.20
C ALA A 558 0.24 3.03 -1.19
N ALA A 559 0.88 3.25 -2.33
CA ALA A 559 2.06 4.11 -2.40
C ALA A 559 1.69 5.57 -2.12
N LEU A 560 0.59 6.07 -2.69
CA LEU A 560 0.11 7.43 -2.41
C LEU A 560 -0.32 7.60 -0.95
N SER A 561 -0.88 6.54 -0.34
CA SER A 561 -1.16 6.52 1.11
C SER A 561 0.13 6.64 1.93
N GLY A 562 1.20 5.97 1.51
CA GLY A 562 2.52 6.09 2.11
C GLY A 562 3.06 7.53 2.01
N LEU A 563 2.97 8.14 0.84
CA LEU A 563 3.35 9.53 0.63
C LEU A 563 2.56 10.49 1.55
N LEU A 564 1.24 10.30 1.64
CA LEU A 564 0.39 11.11 2.53
C LEU A 564 0.81 10.98 3.99
N ALA A 565 0.98 9.74 4.48
CA ALA A 565 1.34 9.49 5.87
C ALA A 565 2.71 10.08 6.23
N ALA A 566 3.74 9.81 5.41
CA ALA A 566 5.09 10.28 5.65
C ALA A 566 5.19 11.81 5.55
N THR A 567 4.53 12.44 4.55
CA THR A 567 4.58 13.90 4.37
C THR A 567 3.80 14.63 5.46
N ALA A 568 2.63 14.11 5.86
CA ALA A 568 1.85 14.69 6.97
C ALA A 568 2.61 14.59 8.30
N TRP A 569 3.24 13.45 8.57
CA TRP A 569 4.10 13.28 9.75
C TRP A 569 5.27 14.28 9.73
N HIS A 570 5.98 14.41 8.60
CA HIS A 570 7.06 15.36 8.42
C HIS A 570 6.60 16.82 8.61
N ALA A 571 5.44 17.17 8.07
CA ALA A 571 4.87 18.52 8.21
C ALA A 571 4.66 18.91 9.69
N VAL A 572 4.20 17.98 10.52
CA VAL A 572 3.99 18.25 11.95
C VAL A 572 5.31 18.22 12.73
N HIS A 573 6.11 17.17 12.59
CA HIS A 573 7.28 16.95 13.45
C HIS A 573 8.52 17.75 13.03
N VAL A 574 8.73 17.94 11.73
CA VAL A 574 9.93 18.62 11.21
C VAL A 574 9.65 20.08 10.89
N LEU A 575 8.52 20.37 10.22
CA LEU A 575 8.16 21.74 9.86
C LEU A 575 7.37 22.47 10.95
N GLY A 576 6.96 21.78 12.03
CA GLY A 576 6.31 22.37 13.20
C GLY A 576 4.88 22.87 12.94
N MET A 577 4.18 22.32 11.96
CA MET A 577 2.79 22.68 11.65
C MET A 577 1.85 22.18 12.73
N LYS A 578 0.80 22.99 13.00
CA LYS A 578 -0.16 22.67 14.08
C LYS A 578 -1.58 22.37 13.55
N GLY A 579 -1.84 22.58 12.24
CA GLY A 579 -3.10 22.30 11.57
C GLY A 579 -4.27 23.18 12.02
#